data_481a7d884d999a04f8024cb4749e20df
#
_entry.id   481a7d884d999a04f8024cb4749e20df
#
_cell.length_a   1.000
_cell.length_b   1.000
_cell.length_c   1.000
_cell.angle_alpha   90.00
_cell.angle_beta   90.00
_cell.angle_gamma   90.00
#
_symmetry.space_group_name_H-M   'P 1'
#
loop_
_entity.id
_entity.type
_entity.pdbx_description
1 polymer ?
#
loop_
_entity_poly.entity_id
_entity_poly.type
_entity_poly.pdbx_seq_one_letter_code
_entity_poly.pdbx_strand_id
1 'polypeptide(L)'
;MIKRNKGSTILATPIIWVITIFIFIFFIVFMVRVLEPFTIYQKISETTLKYIFVMEEFGCLNKKEKEALQQELAKKGLDISNINIYATEVEKEYGEMVELNIEYKYPFKKTVFNNTFNPQYEEDSINICVSKKGVSKR
;
A
#
# COMPACT_ATOMS: atom_id res chain seq x y z
N MET A 1 -42.16 11.75 41.71
CA MET A 1 -41.56 13.03 41.22
C MET A 1 -40.04 12.92 41.20
N ILE A 2 -39.46 12.61 40.01
CA ILE A 2 -38.02 12.37 39.88
C ILE A 2 -37.35 13.75 39.68
N LYS A 3 -36.63 14.23 40.69
CA LYS A 3 -35.80 15.42 40.56
C LYS A 3 -34.67 15.17 39.55
N ARG A 4 -34.83 15.62 38.34
CA ARG A 4 -33.76 15.67 37.32
C ARG A 4 -32.65 16.57 37.86
N ASN A 5 -31.50 15.98 38.20
CA ASN A 5 -30.29 16.68 38.60
C ASN A 5 -29.76 17.49 37.40
N LYS A 6 -30.19 18.74 37.26
CA LYS A 6 -29.75 19.68 36.23
C LYS A 6 -28.25 20.02 36.29
N GLY A 7 -27.57 19.77 37.43
CA GLY A 7 -26.15 20.05 37.61
C GLY A 7 -25.20 19.03 36.92
N SER A 8 -25.63 17.77 36.76
CA SER A 8 -24.76 16.74 36.14
C SER A 8 -24.68 16.88 34.60
N THR A 9 -25.70 17.47 33.99
CA THR A 9 -25.74 17.63 32.53
C THR A 9 -24.79 18.72 32.01
N ILE A 10 -24.52 19.75 32.83
CA ILE A 10 -23.66 20.89 32.43
C ILE A 10 -22.20 20.47 32.35
N LEU A 11 -21.73 19.58 33.25
CA LEU A 11 -20.36 19.05 33.23
C LEU A 11 -20.20 17.89 32.25
N ALA A 12 -21.23 17.09 32.01
CA ALA A 12 -21.18 15.96 31.10
C ALA A 12 -21.01 16.36 29.63
N THR A 13 -21.61 17.49 29.23
CA THR A 13 -21.54 17.96 27.83
C THR A 13 -20.12 18.26 27.35
N PRO A 14 -19.28 19.04 28.05
CA PRO A 14 -17.91 19.29 27.59
C PRO A 14 -17.03 18.03 27.61
N ILE A 15 -17.26 17.11 28.56
CA ILE A 15 -16.52 15.84 28.62
C ILE A 15 -16.84 14.98 27.38
N ILE A 16 -18.10 14.88 26.99
CA ILE A 16 -18.53 14.16 25.78
C ILE A 16 -17.87 14.76 24.53
N TRP A 17 -17.83 16.08 24.43
CA TRP A 17 -17.17 16.76 23.30
C TRP A 17 -15.68 16.44 23.22
N VAL A 18 -14.95 16.45 24.34
CA VAL A 18 -13.52 16.10 24.40
C VAL A 18 -13.30 14.65 23.97
N ILE A 19 -14.10 13.71 24.46
CA ILE A 19 -14.01 12.30 24.09
C ILE A 19 -14.30 12.12 22.59
N THR A 20 -15.32 12.81 22.06
CA THR A 20 -15.69 12.72 20.63
C THR A 20 -14.57 13.23 19.74
N ILE A 21 -13.94 14.37 20.08
CA ILE A 21 -12.79 14.90 19.35
C ILE A 21 -11.62 13.93 19.38
N PHE A 22 -11.34 13.30 20.54
CA PHE A 22 -10.26 12.33 20.68
C PHE A 22 -10.47 11.08 19.80
N ILE A 23 -11.70 10.55 19.78
CA ILE A 23 -12.08 9.43 18.91
C ILE A 23 -11.93 9.81 17.43
N PHE A 24 -12.32 11.04 17.07
CA PHE A 24 -12.22 11.51 15.68
C PHE A 24 -10.76 11.65 15.22
N ILE A 25 -9.89 12.21 16.06
CA ILE A 25 -8.45 12.30 15.79
C ILE A 25 -7.85 10.89 15.64
N PHE A 26 -8.18 9.98 16.54
CA PHE A 26 -7.73 8.60 16.47
C PHE A 26 -8.16 7.93 15.15
N PHE A 27 -9.40 8.15 14.72
CA PHE A 27 -9.92 7.62 13.48
C PHE A 27 -9.20 8.17 12.25
N ILE A 28 -8.89 9.47 12.22
CA ILE A 28 -8.11 10.10 11.13
C ILE A 28 -6.71 9.47 11.04
N VAL A 29 -6.00 9.36 12.15
CA VAL A 29 -4.65 8.77 12.18
C VAL A 29 -4.68 7.31 11.74
N PHE A 30 -5.69 6.55 12.15
CA PHE A 30 -5.89 5.17 11.72
C PHE A 30 -6.14 5.07 10.21
N MET A 31 -7.02 5.93 9.67
CA MET A 31 -7.33 5.97 8.24
C MET A 31 -6.09 6.28 7.39
N VAL A 32 -5.27 7.24 7.79
CA VAL A 32 -4.02 7.58 7.06
C VAL A 32 -3.10 6.35 6.97
N ARG A 33 -2.93 5.62 8.07
CA ARG A 33 -2.06 4.43 8.10
C ARG A 33 -2.58 3.27 7.25
N VAL A 34 -3.89 3.13 7.11
CA VAL A 34 -4.49 2.08 6.27
C VAL A 34 -4.45 2.45 4.78
N LEU A 35 -4.63 3.75 4.47
CA LEU A 35 -4.67 4.22 3.09
C LEU A 35 -3.28 4.23 2.42
N GLU A 36 -2.21 4.37 3.17
CA GLU A 36 -0.85 4.42 2.61
C GLU A 36 -0.47 3.16 1.82
N PRO A 37 -0.55 1.92 2.38
CA PRO A 37 -0.25 0.70 1.62
C PRO A 37 -1.21 0.48 0.45
N PHE A 38 -2.48 0.91 0.57
CA PHE A 38 -3.44 0.86 -0.52
C PHE A 38 -3.04 1.78 -1.69
N THR A 39 -2.59 2.99 -1.39
CA THR A 39 -2.07 3.93 -2.41
C THR A 39 -0.84 3.37 -3.12
N ILE A 40 0.05 2.71 -2.38
CA ILE A 40 1.22 2.03 -2.94
C ILE A 40 0.79 0.90 -3.88
N TYR A 41 -0.16 0.07 -3.44
CA TYR A 41 -0.72 -0.99 -4.29
C TYR A 41 -1.30 -0.44 -5.60
N GLN A 42 -2.07 0.66 -5.56
CA GLN A 42 -2.61 1.30 -6.76
C GLN A 42 -1.51 1.78 -7.70
N LYS A 43 -0.47 2.46 -7.19
CA LYS A 43 0.66 2.94 -7.99
C LYS A 43 1.39 1.79 -8.70
N ILE A 44 1.61 0.68 -8.01
CA ILE A 44 2.24 -0.52 -8.59
C ILE A 44 1.30 -1.15 -9.63
N SER A 45 0.02 -1.30 -9.30
CA SER A 45 -0.97 -1.92 -10.19
C SER A 45 -1.16 -1.17 -11.51
N GLU A 46 -1.22 0.17 -11.47
CA GLU A 46 -1.29 1.01 -12.66
C GLU A 46 -0.05 0.86 -13.54
N THR A 47 1.12 0.89 -12.92
CA THR A 47 2.39 0.74 -13.65
C THR A 47 2.51 -0.67 -14.24
N THR A 48 2.15 -1.70 -13.47
CA THR A 48 2.14 -3.09 -13.94
C THR A 48 1.20 -3.26 -15.13
N LEU A 49 0.01 -2.65 -15.09
CA LEU A 49 -0.97 -2.71 -16.17
C LEU A 49 -0.42 -2.08 -17.47
N LYS A 50 0.28 -0.96 -17.37
CA LYS A 50 0.90 -0.31 -18.53
C LYS A 50 1.95 -1.21 -19.17
N TYR A 51 2.82 -1.82 -18.37
CA TYR A 51 3.90 -2.64 -18.89
C TYR A 51 3.45 -4.03 -19.35
N ILE A 52 2.35 -4.58 -18.84
CA ILE A 52 1.80 -5.82 -19.36
C ILE A 52 1.30 -5.63 -20.80
N PHE A 53 0.72 -4.46 -21.15
CA PHE A 53 0.34 -4.15 -22.52
C PHE A 53 1.57 -4.07 -23.46
N VAL A 54 2.68 -3.51 -23.00
CA VAL A 54 3.95 -3.51 -23.73
C VAL A 54 4.44 -4.94 -23.95
N MET A 55 4.35 -5.79 -22.92
CA MET A 55 4.72 -7.21 -23.04
C MET A 55 3.80 -7.99 -23.97
N GLU A 56 2.51 -7.67 -24.02
CA GLU A 56 1.59 -8.27 -24.99
C GLU A 56 1.98 -7.93 -26.45
N GLU A 57 2.49 -6.73 -26.69
CA GLU A 57 2.90 -6.27 -28.00
C GLU A 57 4.24 -6.87 -28.44
N PHE A 58 5.21 -6.99 -27.53
CA PHE A 58 6.56 -7.46 -27.82
C PHE A 58 6.85 -8.90 -27.42
N GLY A 59 5.95 -9.58 -26.72
CA GLY A 59 6.07 -10.96 -26.25
C GLY A 59 7.00 -11.14 -25.03
N CYS A 60 7.72 -10.11 -24.59
CA CYS A 60 8.63 -10.17 -23.44
C CYS A 60 8.87 -8.77 -22.84
N LEU A 61 9.56 -8.72 -21.68
CA LEU A 61 10.05 -7.48 -21.10
C LEU A 61 11.57 -7.36 -21.28
N ASN A 62 11.98 -6.47 -22.18
CA ASN A 62 13.39 -6.20 -22.43
C ASN A 62 14.07 -5.50 -21.26
N LYS A 63 15.40 -5.59 -21.17
CA LYS A 63 16.18 -4.91 -20.09
C LYS A 63 15.92 -3.41 -20.02
N LYS A 64 15.84 -2.73 -21.17
CA LYS A 64 15.53 -1.29 -21.22
C LYS A 64 14.15 -0.96 -20.64
N GLU A 65 13.17 -1.78 -20.94
CA GLU A 65 11.80 -1.62 -20.43
C GLU A 65 11.72 -1.93 -18.94
N LYS A 66 12.48 -2.93 -18.47
CA LYS A 66 12.60 -3.26 -17.05
C LYS A 66 13.24 -2.09 -16.26
N GLU A 67 14.29 -1.47 -16.82
CA GLU A 67 14.90 -0.27 -16.22
C GLU A 67 13.95 0.93 -16.24
N ALA A 68 13.21 1.13 -17.34
CA ALA A 68 12.20 2.17 -17.43
C ALA A 68 11.05 1.96 -16.42
N LEU A 69 10.62 0.73 -16.22
CA LEU A 69 9.65 0.34 -15.21
C LEU A 69 10.15 0.69 -13.79
N GLN A 70 11.41 0.35 -13.47
CA GLN A 70 12.01 0.69 -12.18
C GLN A 70 12.08 2.20 -11.97
N GLN A 71 12.50 2.95 -12.98
CA GLN A 71 12.55 4.42 -12.91
C GLN A 71 11.16 5.04 -12.73
N GLU A 72 10.13 4.50 -13.38
CA GLU A 72 8.76 4.98 -13.22
C GLU A 72 8.23 4.73 -11.81
N LEU A 73 8.51 3.56 -11.24
CA LEU A 73 8.17 3.25 -9.85
C LEU A 73 8.91 4.17 -8.86
N ALA A 74 10.20 4.45 -9.12
CA ALA A 74 10.98 5.41 -8.34
C ALA A 74 10.39 6.83 -8.38
N LYS A 75 9.97 7.31 -9.57
CA LYS A 75 9.31 8.61 -9.73
C LYS A 75 7.98 8.69 -8.97
N LYS A 76 7.30 7.57 -8.78
CA LYS A 76 6.08 7.47 -7.95
C LYS A 76 6.38 7.42 -6.44
N GLY A 77 7.66 7.53 -6.04
CA GLY A 77 8.10 7.58 -4.64
C GLY A 77 8.30 6.23 -3.99
N LEU A 78 8.51 5.17 -4.78
CA LEU A 78 8.80 3.84 -4.26
C LEU A 78 10.32 3.62 -4.20
N ASP A 79 10.78 2.98 -3.13
CA ASP A 79 12.19 2.63 -2.97
C ASP A 79 12.53 1.40 -3.81
N ILE A 80 13.41 1.58 -4.80
CA ILE A 80 13.81 0.54 -5.74
C ILE A 80 14.49 -0.64 -5.03
N SER A 81 15.16 -0.40 -3.91
CA SER A 81 15.85 -1.45 -3.14
C SER A 81 14.88 -2.49 -2.57
N ASN A 82 13.62 -2.11 -2.39
CA ASN A 82 12.55 -2.95 -1.86
C ASN A 82 11.63 -3.53 -2.95
N ILE A 83 12.00 -3.38 -4.24
CA ILE A 83 11.20 -3.84 -5.38
C ILE A 83 11.87 -5.03 -6.03
N ASN A 84 11.12 -6.13 -6.17
CA ASN A 84 11.49 -7.27 -6.98
C ASN A 84 10.55 -7.36 -8.19
N ILE A 85 11.13 -7.45 -9.39
CA ILE A 85 10.37 -7.54 -10.64
C ILE A 85 10.67 -8.88 -11.30
N TYR A 86 9.64 -9.70 -11.43
CA TYR A 86 9.65 -10.96 -12.15
C TYR A 86 8.79 -10.80 -13.40
N ALA A 87 9.40 -10.97 -14.55
CA ALA A 87 8.72 -10.82 -15.83
C ALA A 87 9.12 -11.95 -16.79
N THR A 88 8.28 -12.24 -17.77
CA THR A 88 8.64 -13.11 -18.87
C THR A 88 9.75 -12.45 -19.68
N GLU A 89 10.97 -12.99 -19.60
CA GLU A 89 12.19 -12.47 -20.26
C GLU A 89 12.40 -13.11 -21.64
N VAL A 90 11.81 -14.30 -21.84
CA VAL A 90 11.89 -15.03 -23.11
C VAL A 90 10.74 -14.57 -24.01
N GLU A 91 11.09 -14.20 -25.24
CA GLU A 91 10.13 -13.77 -26.25
C GLU A 91 9.09 -14.87 -26.51
N LYS A 92 7.83 -14.53 -26.39
CA LYS A 92 6.68 -15.41 -26.55
C LYS A 92 6.00 -15.21 -27.88
N GLU A 93 5.57 -16.31 -28.49
CA GLU A 93 4.83 -16.31 -29.74
C GLU A 93 3.37 -15.87 -29.56
N TYR A 94 2.70 -15.60 -30.67
CA TYR A 94 1.29 -15.24 -30.69
C TYR A 94 0.41 -16.25 -29.94
N GLY A 95 -0.39 -15.73 -29.01
CA GLY A 95 -1.29 -16.55 -28.20
C GLY A 95 -0.66 -17.15 -26.94
N GLU A 96 0.66 -17.02 -26.73
CA GLU A 96 1.31 -17.48 -25.49
C GLU A 96 1.11 -16.47 -24.34
N MET A 97 1.11 -16.98 -23.12
CA MET A 97 0.94 -16.15 -21.93
C MET A 97 2.24 -15.44 -21.56
N VAL A 98 2.12 -14.13 -21.30
CA VAL A 98 3.14 -13.30 -20.67
C VAL A 98 2.70 -12.94 -19.25
N GLU A 99 3.64 -12.89 -18.33
CA GLU A 99 3.36 -12.62 -16.90
C GLU A 99 4.33 -11.57 -16.38
N LEU A 100 3.78 -10.59 -15.66
CA LEU A 100 4.54 -9.57 -14.91
C LEU A 100 4.10 -9.60 -13.46
N ASN A 101 5.04 -9.87 -12.57
CA ASN A 101 4.84 -9.87 -11.13
C ASN A 101 5.80 -8.86 -10.49
N ILE A 102 5.26 -7.92 -9.72
CA ILE A 102 6.01 -6.92 -8.98
C ILE A 102 5.72 -7.12 -7.49
N GLU A 103 6.78 -7.35 -6.74
CA GLU A 103 6.74 -7.46 -5.29
C GLU A 103 7.42 -6.24 -4.68
N TYR A 104 6.72 -5.57 -3.78
CA TYR A 104 7.24 -4.44 -3.02
C TYR A 104 7.20 -4.74 -1.54
N LYS A 105 8.34 -4.65 -0.90
CA LYS A 105 8.48 -4.79 0.55
C LYS A 105 8.28 -3.43 1.21
N TYR A 106 7.04 -3.18 1.70
CA TYR A 106 6.69 -1.95 2.38
C TYR A 106 7.17 -1.99 3.84
N PRO A 107 8.16 -1.18 4.23
CA PRO A 107 8.62 -1.10 5.62
C PRO A 107 7.63 -0.29 6.46
N PHE A 108 7.23 -0.80 7.61
CA PHE A 108 6.45 -0.06 8.58
C PHE A 108 6.97 -0.27 9.99
N LYS A 109 6.75 0.71 10.86
CA LYS A 109 7.14 0.63 12.27
C LYS A 109 5.96 0.15 13.09
N LYS A 110 6.13 -1.01 13.71
CA LYS A 110 5.16 -1.57 14.65
C LYS A 110 5.51 -1.10 16.06
N THR A 111 4.53 -0.54 16.75
CA THR A 111 4.70 -0.19 18.18
C THR A 111 4.37 -1.43 19.01
N VAL A 112 5.35 -1.94 19.73
CA VAL A 112 5.19 -3.06 20.67
C VAL A 112 5.28 -2.51 22.07
N PHE A 113 4.27 -2.82 22.91
CA PHE A 113 4.29 -2.45 24.32
C PHE A 113 4.90 -3.59 25.12
N ASN A 114 6.01 -3.32 25.77
CA ASN A 114 6.61 -4.26 26.72
C ASN A 114 5.85 -4.22 28.05
N ASN A 115 6.06 -5.23 28.90
CA ASN A 115 5.40 -5.37 30.23
C ASN A 115 5.52 -4.13 31.13
N THR A 116 6.36 -3.16 30.79
CA THR A 116 6.60 -1.91 31.52
C THR A 116 5.92 -0.69 30.90
N PHE A 117 4.94 -0.85 29.98
CA PHE A 117 4.30 0.25 29.25
C PHE A 117 5.28 1.16 28.47
N ASN A 118 6.48 0.67 28.19
CA ASN A 118 7.47 1.41 27.40
C ASN A 118 7.27 1.06 25.91
N PRO A 119 6.88 2.00 25.03
CA PRO A 119 6.70 1.73 23.62
C PRO A 119 8.06 1.48 22.95
N GLN A 120 8.24 0.29 22.41
CA GLN A 120 9.36 -0.05 21.54
C GLN A 120 8.90 -0.08 20.09
N TYR A 121 9.73 0.41 19.17
CA TYR A 121 9.46 0.38 17.75
C TYR A 121 10.23 -0.78 17.14
N GLU A 122 9.51 -1.76 16.61
CA GLU A 122 10.06 -2.82 15.78
C GLU A 122 9.82 -2.50 14.31
N GLU A 123 10.84 -2.68 13.48
CA GLU A 123 10.69 -2.61 12.04
C GLU A 123 10.08 -3.91 11.53
N ASP A 124 8.93 -3.81 10.90
CA ASP A 124 8.25 -4.91 10.24
C ASP A 124 7.97 -4.54 8.77
N SER A 125 7.57 -5.48 7.95
CA SER A 125 7.33 -5.22 6.54
C SER A 125 6.14 -6.00 6.00
N ILE A 126 5.37 -5.35 5.14
CA ILE A 126 4.27 -5.98 4.40
C ILE A 126 4.73 -6.17 2.95
N ASN A 127 4.57 -7.39 2.44
CA ASN A 127 4.82 -7.67 1.03
C ASN A 127 3.56 -7.35 0.22
N ILE A 128 3.68 -6.37 -0.66
CA ILE A 128 2.64 -5.97 -1.61
C ILE A 128 2.99 -6.63 -2.94
N CYS A 129 2.20 -7.61 -3.37
CA CYS A 129 2.40 -8.35 -4.60
C CYS A 129 1.32 -7.96 -5.61
N VAL A 130 1.74 -7.59 -6.82
CA VAL A 130 0.85 -7.32 -7.95
C VAL A 130 1.28 -8.20 -9.11
N SER A 131 0.42 -9.14 -9.51
CA SER A 131 0.62 -10.02 -10.64
C SER A 131 -0.40 -9.71 -11.74
N LYS A 132 0.06 -9.57 -12.96
CA LYS A 132 -0.77 -9.42 -14.15
C LYS A 132 -0.33 -10.40 -15.22
N LYS A 133 -1.31 -10.93 -15.94
CA LYS A 133 -1.11 -11.84 -17.06
C LYS A 133 -1.73 -11.26 -18.29
N GLY A 134 -1.06 -11.43 -19.41
CA GLY A 134 -1.51 -11.02 -20.72
C GLY A 134 -1.24 -12.11 -21.75
N VAL A 135 -1.64 -11.87 -22.97
CA VAL A 135 -1.43 -12.78 -24.10
C VAL A 135 -0.62 -12.06 -25.16
N SER A 136 0.49 -12.69 -25.60
CA SER A 136 1.32 -12.14 -26.67
C SER A 136 0.52 -11.97 -27.96
N LYS A 137 0.64 -10.78 -28.56
CA LYS A 137 -0.01 -10.40 -29.84
C LYS A 137 0.97 -10.35 -31.01
N ARG A 138 2.20 -10.78 -30.78
CA ARG A 138 3.27 -10.81 -31.77
C ARG A 138 3.26 -12.07 -32.62
#